data_6fb49f00dfeb40392ddb9f797b626fb2
#
_entry.id   6fb49f00dfeb40392ddb9f797b626fb2
#
_cell.length_a   1.000
_cell.length_b   1.000
_cell.length_c   1.000
_cell.angle_alpha   90.00
_cell.angle_beta   90.00
_cell.angle_gamma   90.00
#
_symmetry.space_group_name_H-M   'P 1'
#
loop_
_entity.id
_entity.type
_entity.pdbx_description
1 polymer ?
#
loop_
_entity_poly.entity_id
_entity_poly.type
_entity_poly.pdbx_seq_one_letter_code
_entity_poly.pdbx_strand_id
1 'polypeptide(L)'
;EAQSATLVDLLEVRLGLECNAASLAAQRADETDIAAMAQSIDEMQQEVTSGRLGTEADTGFHMAIAYAAKNPLHILIMRNFYDYLFHGIRENLTSLYEDPENVEKIFAQHQAILEAISSRDPDRAYASMNIHISFVKEFFKNKKM
;
A
#
# COMPACT_ATOMS: atom_id res chain seq x y z
N GLU A 1 13.90 28.43 4.06
CA GLU A 1 14.60 27.16 4.16
C GLU A 1 13.63 26.01 4.02
N ALA A 2 13.92 25.10 3.10
CA ALA A 2 13.06 23.95 2.88
C ALA A 2 13.20 22.95 4.01
N GLN A 3 12.10 22.53 4.58
CA GLN A 3 12.10 21.49 5.60
C GLN A 3 12.10 20.12 4.95
N SER A 4 12.77 19.18 5.58
CA SER A 4 12.72 17.80 5.16
C SER A 4 11.32 17.24 5.41
N ALA A 5 10.78 16.49 4.45
CA ALA A 5 9.51 15.81 4.63
C ALA A 5 9.64 14.74 5.70
N THR A 6 8.63 14.63 6.53
CA THR A 6 8.55 13.57 7.53
C THR A 6 7.85 12.36 6.94
N LEU A 7 7.91 11.23 7.64
CA LEU A 7 7.18 10.04 7.25
C LEU A 7 5.67 10.30 7.23
N VAL A 8 5.16 11.09 8.19
CA VAL A 8 3.73 11.41 8.23
C VAL A 8 3.33 12.25 7.03
N ASP A 9 4.16 13.23 6.64
CA ASP A 9 3.90 14.03 5.44
C ASP A 9 3.82 13.13 4.20
N LEU A 10 4.73 12.19 4.10
CA LEU A 10 4.78 11.25 2.99
C LEU A 10 3.53 10.37 2.95
N LEU A 11 3.10 9.89 4.10
CA LEU A 11 1.90 9.04 4.18
C LEU A 11 0.63 9.82 3.86
N GLU A 12 0.61 11.11 4.14
CA GLU A 12 -0.50 11.98 3.76
C GLU A 12 -0.64 12.08 2.24
N VAL A 13 0.49 12.24 1.53
CA VAL A 13 0.51 12.24 0.07
C VAL A 13 0.14 10.85 -0.47
N ARG A 14 0.68 9.81 0.15
CA ARG A 14 0.40 8.42 -0.21
C ARG A 14 -1.09 8.12 -0.20
N LEU A 15 -1.80 8.65 0.80
CA LEU A 15 -3.24 8.41 0.94
C LEU A 15 -3.99 8.80 -0.34
N GLY A 16 -3.75 10.00 -0.84
CA GLY A 16 -4.41 10.47 -2.05
C GLY A 16 -4.04 9.68 -3.29
N LEU A 17 -2.76 9.39 -3.45
CA LEU A 17 -2.27 8.65 -4.62
C LEU A 17 -2.81 7.22 -4.66
N GLU A 18 -2.77 6.52 -3.54
CA GLU A 18 -3.16 5.12 -3.49
C GLU A 18 -4.67 4.93 -3.59
N CYS A 19 -5.45 5.81 -2.97
CA CYS A 19 -6.91 5.73 -3.08
C CYS A 19 -7.36 5.95 -4.52
N ASN A 20 -6.76 6.93 -5.20
CA ASN A 20 -7.07 7.17 -6.60
C ASN A 20 -6.67 5.97 -7.47
N ALA A 21 -5.50 5.39 -7.21
CA ALA A 21 -5.06 4.21 -7.94
C ALA A 21 -6.01 3.03 -7.74
N ALA A 22 -6.46 2.80 -6.53
CA ALA A 22 -7.38 1.69 -6.24
C ALA A 22 -8.70 1.85 -6.99
N SER A 23 -9.24 3.06 -7.01
CA SER A 23 -10.47 3.36 -7.74
C SER A 23 -10.31 3.10 -9.24
N LEU A 24 -9.21 3.57 -9.81
CA LEU A 24 -8.92 3.35 -11.23
C LEU A 24 -8.66 1.87 -11.53
N ALA A 25 -7.96 1.17 -10.64
CA ALA A 25 -7.70 -0.25 -10.80
C ALA A 25 -9.01 -1.04 -10.85
N ALA A 26 -9.98 -0.70 -10.01
CA ALA A 26 -11.28 -1.37 -10.03
C ALA A 26 -11.97 -1.23 -11.39
N GLN A 27 -11.72 -0.12 -12.09
CA GLN A 27 -12.29 0.14 -13.40
C GLN A 27 -11.52 -0.48 -14.55
N ARG A 28 -10.18 -0.64 -14.39
CA ARG A 28 -9.27 -0.90 -15.51
C ARG A 28 -8.47 -2.20 -15.41
N ALA A 29 -8.40 -2.81 -14.23
CA ALA A 29 -7.60 -4.02 -14.04
C ALA A 29 -8.09 -5.16 -14.93
N ASP A 30 -7.15 -5.89 -15.52
CA ASP A 30 -7.46 -7.13 -16.21
C ASP A 30 -7.18 -8.31 -15.26
N GLU A 31 -7.43 -9.53 -15.73
CA GLU A 31 -7.25 -10.72 -14.91
C GLU A 31 -5.80 -10.93 -14.49
N THR A 32 -4.85 -10.55 -15.35
CA THR A 32 -3.42 -10.65 -15.04
C THR A 32 -3.06 -9.69 -13.90
N ASP A 33 -3.61 -8.48 -13.91
CA ASP A 33 -3.39 -7.51 -12.84
C ASP A 33 -3.92 -8.02 -11.51
N ILE A 34 -5.13 -8.58 -11.53
CA ILE A 34 -5.76 -9.11 -10.32
C ILE A 34 -4.96 -10.29 -9.78
N ALA A 35 -4.48 -11.17 -10.66
CA ALA A 35 -3.64 -12.29 -10.26
C ALA A 35 -2.34 -11.82 -9.60
N ALA A 36 -1.73 -10.76 -10.14
CA ALA A 36 -0.51 -10.18 -9.57
C ALA A 36 -0.75 -9.65 -8.15
N MET A 37 -1.89 -9.00 -7.92
CA MET A 37 -2.25 -8.53 -6.58
C MET A 37 -2.42 -9.70 -5.60
N ALA A 38 -3.14 -10.74 -6.02
CA ALA A 38 -3.35 -11.92 -5.19
C ALA A 38 -2.02 -12.60 -4.86
N GLN A 39 -1.13 -12.69 -5.83
CA GLN A 39 0.18 -13.28 -5.63
C GLN A 39 1.00 -12.50 -4.61
N SER A 40 0.94 -11.18 -4.65
CA SER A 40 1.67 -10.33 -3.68
C SER A 40 1.17 -10.55 -2.26
N ILE A 41 -0.13 -10.76 -2.08
CA ILE A 41 -0.68 -11.08 -0.76
C ILE A 41 -0.16 -12.43 -0.27
N ASP A 42 -0.13 -13.44 -1.15
CA ASP A 42 0.40 -14.76 -0.81
C ASP A 42 1.88 -14.68 -0.44
N GLU A 43 2.66 -13.92 -1.20
CA GLU A 43 4.09 -13.74 -0.94
C GLU A 43 4.34 -13.07 0.40
N MET A 44 3.51 -12.08 0.74
CA MET A 44 3.61 -11.43 2.04
C MET A 44 3.37 -12.43 3.17
N GLN A 45 2.37 -13.27 3.01
CA GLN A 45 2.06 -14.32 4.00
C GLN A 45 3.23 -15.28 4.14
N GLN A 46 3.84 -15.71 3.05
CA GLN A 46 4.99 -16.60 3.06
C GLN A 46 6.20 -15.95 3.74
N GLU A 47 6.45 -14.68 3.46
CA GLU A 47 7.55 -13.94 4.08
C GLU A 47 7.36 -13.87 5.59
N VAL A 48 6.16 -13.52 6.03
CA VAL A 48 5.85 -13.43 7.46
C VAL A 48 5.96 -14.80 8.14
N THR A 49 5.45 -15.84 7.50
CA THR A 49 5.54 -17.20 8.03
C THR A 49 6.99 -17.67 8.17
N SER A 50 7.88 -17.19 7.27
CA SER A 50 9.31 -17.51 7.31
C SER A 50 10.10 -16.64 8.27
N GLY A 51 9.44 -15.78 9.03
CA GLY A 51 10.08 -14.89 10.00
C GLY A 51 10.57 -13.57 9.41
N ARG A 52 10.26 -13.29 8.13
CA ARG A 52 10.57 -12.00 7.52
C ARG A 52 9.40 -11.05 7.73
N LEU A 53 9.63 -9.76 7.47
CA LEU A 53 8.62 -8.74 7.77
C LEU A 53 7.52 -8.61 6.70
N GLY A 54 7.79 -9.02 5.46
CA GLY A 54 6.80 -8.93 4.39
C GLY A 54 6.71 -7.58 3.70
N THR A 55 7.68 -6.70 3.95
CA THR A 55 7.65 -5.34 3.41
C THR A 55 7.83 -5.30 1.89
N GLU A 56 8.61 -6.20 1.31
CA GLU A 56 8.80 -6.25 -0.14
C GLU A 56 7.52 -6.66 -0.86
N ALA A 57 6.84 -7.69 -0.34
CA ALA A 57 5.59 -8.15 -0.94
C ALA A 57 4.47 -7.11 -0.74
N ASP A 58 4.48 -6.39 0.39
CA ASP A 58 3.55 -5.29 0.64
C ASP A 58 3.72 -4.21 -0.44
N THR A 59 4.96 -3.79 -0.69
CA THR A 59 5.24 -2.84 -1.76
C THR A 59 4.80 -3.38 -3.12
N GLY A 60 5.05 -4.66 -3.36
CA GLY A 60 4.63 -5.33 -4.58
C GLY A 60 3.13 -5.26 -4.80
N PHE A 61 2.35 -5.44 -3.74
CA PHE A 61 0.89 -5.34 -3.80
C PHE A 61 0.45 -3.93 -4.22
N HIS A 62 0.99 -2.91 -3.59
CA HIS A 62 0.65 -1.53 -3.90
C HIS A 62 1.08 -1.12 -5.31
N MET A 63 2.23 -1.61 -5.77
CA MET A 63 2.68 -1.34 -7.14
C MET A 63 1.82 -2.08 -8.16
N ALA A 64 1.35 -3.30 -7.84
CA ALA A 64 0.43 -4.02 -8.72
C ALA A 64 -0.86 -3.23 -8.93
N ILE A 65 -1.37 -2.59 -7.88
CA ILE A 65 -2.54 -1.72 -8.00
C ILE A 65 -2.23 -0.51 -8.88
N ALA A 66 -1.06 0.10 -8.70
CA ALA A 66 -0.66 1.24 -9.52
C ALA A 66 -0.58 0.88 -11.00
N TYR A 67 -0.01 -0.29 -11.32
CA TYR A 67 0.03 -0.78 -12.70
C TYR A 67 -1.36 -1.03 -13.25
N ALA A 68 -2.24 -1.58 -12.42
CA ALA A 68 -3.62 -1.89 -12.81
C ALA A 68 -4.45 -0.64 -13.07
N ALA A 69 -4.07 0.50 -12.53
CA ALA A 69 -4.71 1.79 -12.78
C ALA A 69 -4.50 2.27 -14.22
N LYS A 70 -3.52 1.73 -14.94
CA LYS A 70 -3.26 1.98 -16.36
C LYS A 70 -3.00 3.44 -16.71
N ASN A 71 -2.39 4.18 -15.78
CA ASN A 71 -2.00 5.55 -16.03
C ASN A 71 -0.47 5.64 -15.91
N PRO A 72 0.26 5.82 -17.03
CA PRO A 72 1.73 5.82 -16.99
C PRO A 72 2.33 6.87 -16.07
N LEU A 73 1.70 8.03 -15.97
CA LEU A 73 2.19 9.09 -15.07
C LEU A 73 2.00 8.68 -13.61
N HIS A 74 0.88 8.08 -13.29
CA HIS A 74 0.62 7.59 -11.93
C HIS A 74 1.65 6.52 -11.53
N ILE A 75 1.96 5.62 -12.46
CA ILE A 75 2.97 4.57 -12.24
C ILE A 75 4.33 5.20 -11.94
N LEU A 76 4.72 6.20 -12.73
CA LEU A 76 5.98 6.90 -12.54
C LEU A 76 6.04 7.57 -11.16
N ILE A 77 4.97 8.25 -10.78
CA ILE A 77 4.89 8.94 -9.48
C ILE A 77 4.99 7.91 -8.34
N MET A 78 4.27 6.80 -8.44
CA MET A 78 4.29 5.78 -7.39
C MET A 78 5.64 5.11 -7.26
N ARG A 79 6.32 4.85 -8.37
CA ARG A 79 7.67 4.31 -8.33
C ARG A 79 8.64 5.23 -7.60
N ASN A 80 8.62 6.51 -7.95
CA ASN A 80 9.48 7.49 -7.30
C ASN A 80 9.12 7.67 -5.83
N PHE A 81 7.83 7.61 -5.52
CA PHE A 81 7.35 7.67 -4.16
C PHE A 81 7.95 6.54 -3.30
N TYR A 82 7.85 5.30 -3.79
CA TYR A 82 8.36 4.15 -3.03
C TYR A 82 9.88 4.16 -2.94
N ASP A 83 10.55 4.63 -3.98
CA ASP A 83 11.99 4.77 -3.95
C ASP A 83 12.40 5.77 -2.84
N TYR A 84 11.72 6.91 -2.78
CA TYR A 84 11.96 7.91 -1.75
C TYR A 84 11.65 7.37 -0.35
N LEU A 85 10.55 6.61 -0.22
CA LEU A 85 10.16 6.02 1.05
C LEU A 85 11.22 5.08 1.61
N PHE A 86 11.80 4.23 0.75
CA PHE A 86 12.73 3.21 1.21
C PHE A 86 14.19 3.69 1.25
N HIS A 87 14.56 4.67 0.45
CA HIS A 87 15.95 5.12 0.33
C HIS A 87 16.18 6.54 0.81
N GLY A 88 15.16 7.38 0.80
CA GLY A 88 15.28 8.79 1.18
C GLY A 88 14.93 9.07 2.62
N ILE A 89 13.96 8.33 3.17
CA ILE A 89 13.54 8.49 4.56
C ILE A 89 13.94 7.25 5.34
N ARG A 90 14.78 7.47 6.34
CA ARG A 90 15.30 6.36 7.17
C ARG A 90 14.44 6.06 8.37
N GLU A 91 13.23 6.56 8.41
CA GLU A 91 12.31 6.24 9.48
C GLU A 91 12.02 4.74 9.49
N ASN A 92 11.85 4.21 10.67
CA ASN A 92 11.72 2.78 10.81
C ASN A 92 10.30 2.29 10.50
N LEU A 93 10.04 2.05 9.21
CA LEU A 93 8.77 1.47 8.77
C LEU A 93 8.54 0.08 9.33
N THR A 94 9.63 -0.62 9.66
CA THR A 94 9.52 -2.01 10.12
C THR A 94 8.80 -2.14 11.44
N SER A 95 8.74 -1.07 12.23
CA SER A 95 8.05 -1.10 13.52
C SER A 95 6.57 -1.45 13.39
N LEU A 96 5.96 -1.12 12.27
CA LEU A 96 4.57 -1.48 12.01
C LEU A 96 4.39 -3.00 11.93
N TYR A 97 5.36 -3.68 11.33
CA TYR A 97 5.30 -5.12 11.07
C TYR A 97 5.81 -5.97 12.24
N GLU A 98 6.37 -5.35 13.26
CA GLU A 98 6.91 -6.06 14.41
C GLU A 98 5.81 -6.60 15.33
N ASP A 99 4.62 -6.00 15.28
CA ASP A 99 3.48 -6.47 16.06
C ASP A 99 2.61 -7.38 15.19
N PRO A 100 2.46 -8.67 15.58
CA PRO A 100 1.62 -9.59 14.80
C PRO A 100 0.17 -9.14 14.62
N GLU A 101 -0.39 -8.38 15.56
CA GLU A 101 -1.73 -7.83 15.41
C GLU A 101 -1.82 -6.86 14.24
N ASN A 102 -0.79 -6.05 14.06
CA ASN A 102 -0.74 -5.11 12.92
C ASN A 102 -0.64 -5.89 11.61
N VAL A 103 0.15 -6.95 11.58
CA VAL A 103 0.30 -7.79 10.39
C VAL A 103 -1.05 -8.39 9.99
N GLU A 104 -1.80 -8.90 10.96
CA GLU A 104 -3.13 -9.45 10.69
C GLU A 104 -4.08 -8.40 10.12
N LYS A 105 -4.06 -7.19 10.68
CA LYS A 105 -4.89 -6.10 10.20
C LYS A 105 -4.52 -5.72 8.77
N ILE A 106 -3.23 -5.65 8.48
CA ILE A 106 -2.75 -5.31 7.14
C ILE A 106 -3.21 -6.37 6.13
N PHE A 107 -3.10 -7.66 6.48
CA PHE A 107 -3.61 -8.73 5.62
C PHE A 107 -5.10 -8.56 5.33
N ALA A 108 -5.90 -8.32 6.36
CA ALA A 108 -7.33 -8.14 6.19
C ALA A 108 -7.64 -6.93 5.31
N GLN A 109 -6.88 -5.85 5.47
CA GLN A 109 -7.04 -4.64 4.67
C GLN A 109 -6.66 -4.88 3.21
N HIS A 110 -5.57 -5.59 2.95
CA HIS A 110 -5.17 -5.96 1.59
C HIS A 110 -6.23 -6.83 0.92
N GLN A 111 -6.77 -7.82 1.65
CA GLN A 111 -7.82 -8.67 1.11
C GLN A 111 -9.08 -7.87 0.74
N ALA A 112 -9.45 -6.91 1.59
CA ALA A 112 -10.61 -6.06 1.33
C ALA A 112 -10.42 -5.22 0.06
N ILE A 113 -9.21 -4.69 -0.13
CA ILE A 113 -8.88 -3.90 -1.33
C ILE A 113 -8.97 -4.80 -2.57
N LEU A 114 -8.36 -5.98 -2.52
CA LEU A 114 -8.39 -6.91 -3.64
C LEU A 114 -9.82 -7.32 -4.00
N GLU A 115 -10.64 -7.60 -2.98
CA GLU A 115 -12.05 -7.94 -3.21
C GLU A 115 -12.80 -6.82 -3.91
N ALA A 116 -12.60 -5.59 -3.47
CA ALA A 116 -13.27 -4.44 -4.08
C ALA A 116 -12.85 -4.25 -5.54
N ILE A 117 -11.56 -4.41 -5.83
CA ILE A 117 -11.04 -4.29 -7.20
C ILE A 117 -11.58 -5.44 -8.06
N SER A 118 -11.55 -6.67 -7.54
CA SER A 118 -12.06 -7.84 -8.26
C SER A 118 -13.55 -7.75 -8.54
N SER A 119 -14.29 -7.12 -7.64
CA SER A 119 -15.73 -6.90 -7.80
C SER A 119 -16.06 -5.71 -8.69
N ARG A 120 -15.04 -5.02 -9.19
CA ARG A 120 -15.23 -3.85 -10.07
C ARG A 120 -16.02 -2.74 -9.40
N ASP A 121 -15.72 -2.48 -8.12
CA ASP A 121 -16.42 -1.48 -7.32
C ASP A 121 -15.43 -0.35 -6.96
N PRO A 122 -15.37 0.74 -7.77
CA PRO A 122 -14.40 1.80 -7.55
C PRO A 122 -14.55 2.52 -6.22
N ASP A 123 -15.78 2.77 -5.79
CA ASP A 123 -16.03 3.48 -4.53
C ASP A 123 -15.58 2.64 -3.34
N ARG A 124 -15.87 1.35 -3.36
CA ARG A 124 -15.45 0.43 -2.32
C ARG A 124 -13.93 0.26 -2.31
N ALA A 125 -13.31 0.21 -3.49
CA ALA A 125 -11.86 0.13 -3.59
C ALA A 125 -11.19 1.37 -3.00
N TYR A 126 -11.73 2.55 -3.29
CA TYR A 126 -11.25 3.80 -2.71
C TYR A 126 -11.38 3.77 -1.19
N ALA A 127 -12.56 3.41 -0.69
CA ALA A 127 -12.82 3.37 0.75
C ALA A 127 -11.93 2.37 1.49
N SER A 128 -11.73 1.18 0.90
CA SER A 128 -10.89 0.15 1.49
C SER A 128 -9.43 0.57 1.55
N MET A 129 -8.93 1.20 0.50
CA MET A 129 -7.57 1.74 0.49
C MET A 129 -7.43 2.86 1.50
N ASN A 130 -8.44 3.73 1.62
CA ASN A 130 -8.43 4.82 2.60
C ASN A 130 -8.29 4.26 4.03
N ILE A 131 -9.05 3.24 4.36
CA ILE A 131 -8.97 2.59 5.67
C ILE A 131 -7.55 2.08 5.91
N HIS A 132 -6.96 1.43 4.91
CA HIS A 132 -5.63 0.84 5.02
C HIS A 132 -4.54 1.89 5.22
N ILE A 133 -4.46 2.88 4.34
CA ILE A 133 -3.41 3.89 4.43
C ILE A 133 -3.60 4.78 5.66
N SER A 134 -4.86 5.05 6.04
CA SER A 134 -5.15 5.80 7.26
C SER A 134 -4.68 5.05 8.51
N PHE A 135 -4.85 3.73 8.53
CA PHE A 135 -4.33 2.90 9.62
C PHE A 135 -2.81 3.05 9.74
N VAL A 136 -2.10 2.94 8.63
CA VAL A 136 -0.64 3.09 8.60
C VAL A 136 -0.22 4.49 9.06
N LYS A 137 -0.88 5.51 8.54
CA LYS A 137 -0.58 6.91 8.88
C LYS A 137 -0.80 7.17 10.37
N GLU A 138 -1.91 6.72 10.92
CA GLU A 138 -2.21 6.92 12.33
C GLU A 138 -1.23 6.18 13.23
N PHE A 139 -0.79 4.99 12.84
CA PHE A 139 0.22 4.27 13.60
C PHE A 139 1.49 5.12 13.77
N PHE A 140 2.01 5.66 12.68
CA PHE A 140 3.24 6.43 12.74
C PHE A 140 3.06 7.81 13.35
N LYS A 141 1.88 8.40 13.19
CA LYS A 141 1.55 9.67 13.82
C LYS A 141 1.52 9.53 15.35
N ASN A 142 0.88 8.49 15.85
CA ASN A 142 0.78 8.25 17.29
C ASN A 142 2.12 7.84 17.89
N LYS A 143 2.95 7.14 17.14
CA LYS A 143 4.25 6.68 17.61
C LYS A 143 5.21 7.83 17.90
N LYS A 144 5.05 8.98 17.22
CA LYS A 144 5.91 10.15 17.43
C LYS A 144 5.65 10.88 18.74
N MET A 145 4.57 10.55 19.37
CA MET A 145 4.24 11.10 20.67
C MET A 145 4.77 10.20 21.77
#